data_1afa474f3af48867ff0e53b3deabddfc
#
_entry.id   1afa474f3af48867ff0e53b3deabddfc
#
_cell.length_a   1.000
_cell.length_b   1.000
_cell.length_c   1.000
_cell.angle_alpha   90.00
_cell.angle_beta   90.00
_cell.angle_gamma   90.00
#
_symmetry.space_group_name_H-M   'P 1'
#
loop_
_entity.id
_entity.type
_entity.pdbx_description
1 polymer ?
#
loop_
_entity_poly.entity_id
_entity_poly.type
_entity_poly.pdbx_seq_one_letter_code
_entity_poly.pdbx_strand_id
1 'polypeptide(L)'
;MGLVLTPDQWDFVLSELIRVTKPGGYIEVSDRRNSNNGEGPILRKVSEAFWATRSKQNVDFKLIYNLDSKFELQPNIGKVHRIEKDLIMGPNGGKAGLVMQDISISFYASELAVKSLSKEIGISEEEYKNMAEKDLIEEYKQTSPVITHVRFWAQKQLSQ
;
A
#
# COMPACT_ATOMS: atom_id res chain seq x y z
N MET A 1 -5.04 2.46 -2.71
CA MET A 1 -4.90 3.33 -3.91
C MET A 1 -3.47 3.85 -4.11
N GLY A 2 -2.66 4.01 -3.09
CA GLY A 2 -1.25 4.45 -3.17
C GLY A 2 -0.34 3.61 -4.08
N LEU A 3 -0.78 2.40 -4.41
CA LEU A 3 -0.02 1.49 -5.30
C LEU A 3 -0.24 1.73 -6.79
N VAL A 4 -1.18 2.60 -7.18
CA VAL A 4 -1.61 2.72 -8.58
C VAL A 4 -1.79 4.16 -9.07
N LEU A 5 -1.93 5.13 -8.17
CA LEU A 5 -2.16 6.52 -8.55
C LEU A 5 -0.86 7.32 -8.59
N THR A 6 -0.68 8.09 -9.66
CA THR A 6 0.38 9.10 -9.75
C THR A 6 0.05 10.29 -8.84
N PRO A 7 1.04 11.16 -8.52
CA PRO A 7 0.79 12.36 -7.73
C PRO A 7 -0.35 13.26 -8.28
N ASP A 8 -0.40 13.47 -9.59
CA ASP A 8 -1.44 14.29 -10.23
C ASP A 8 -2.83 13.63 -10.16
N GLN A 9 -2.87 12.29 -10.28
CA GLN A 9 -4.12 11.53 -10.11
C GLN A 9 -4.64 11.61 -8.67
N TRP A 10 -3.76 11.68 -7.69
CA TRP A 10 -4.17 11.90 -6.30
C TRP A 10 -4.83 13.26 -6.10
N ASP A 11 -4.29 14.33 -6.69
CA ASP A 11 -4.89 15.66 -6.60
C ASP A 11 -6.31 15.66 -7.21
N PHE A 12 -6.47 15.01 -8.38
CA PHE A 12 -7.78 14.84 -9.00
C PHE A 12 -8.73 14.00 -8.12
N VAL A 13 -8.30 12.87 -7.59
CA VAL A 13 -9.14 12.00 -6.76
C VAL A 13 -9.59 12.71 -5.49
N LEU A 14 -8.70 13.44 -4.81
CA LEU A 14 -9.06 14.20 -3.62
C LEU A 14 -10.10 15.28 -3.95
N SER A 15 -9.90 16.02 -5.04
CA SER A 15 -10.86 17.05 -5.47
C SER A 15 -12.24 16.46 -5.78
N GLU A 16 -12.30 15.30 -6.44
CA GLU A 16 -13.56 14.63 -6.77
C GLU A 16 -14.26 14.05 -5.53
N LEU A 17 -13.51 13.47 -4.59
CA LEU A 17 -14.07 13.02 -3.31
C LEU A 17 -14.74 14.17 -2.57
N ILE A 18 -14.09 15.34 -2.56
CA ILE A 18 -14.65 16.55 -1.94
C ILE A 18 -15.88 17.05 -2.72
N ARG A 19 -15.79 17.06 -4.03
CA ARG A 19 -16.90 17.52 -4.88
C ARG A 19 -18.18 16.72 -4.62
N VAL A 20 -18.07 15.39 -4.61
CA VAL A 20 -19.24 14.50 -4.46
C VAL A 20 -19.73 14.36 -3.02
N THR A 21 -18.91 14.70 -2.03
CA THR A 21 -19.31 14.65 -0.63
C THR A 21 -20.25 15.80 -0.32
N LYS A 22 -21.36 15.53 0.38
CA LYS A 22 -22.30 16.56 0.84
C LYS A 22 -21.63 17.45 1.88
N PRO A 23 -21.98 18.74 1.96
CA PRO A 23 -21.56 19.60 3.08
C PRO A 23 -21.88 18.96 4.43
N GLY A 24 -20.93 18.98 5.36
CA GLY A 24 -21.01 18.28 6.64
C GLY A 24 -20.70 16.78 6.58
N GLY A 25 -20.56 16.19 5.38
CA GLY A 25 -20.16 14.80 5.20
C GLY A 25 -18.66 14.57 5.47
N TYR A 26 -18.31 13.32 5.67
CA TYR A 26 -16.92 12.91 5.90
C TYR A 26 -16.31 12.28 4.66
N ILE A 27 -15.02 12.52 4.47
CA ILE A 27 -14.20 11.89 3.46
C ILE A 27 -13.11 11.11 4.20
N GLU A 28 -12.92 9.87 3.81
CA GLU A 28 -11.92 8.99 4.39
C GLU A 28 -11.06 8.38 3.29
N VAL A 29 -9.76 8.39 3.49
CA VAL A 29 -8.78 7.67 2.67
C VAL A 29 -8.00 6.75 3.58
N SER A 30 -7.99 5.47 3.25
CA SER A 30 -7.24 4.46 3.97
C SER A 30 -6.33 3.72 3.00
N ASP A 31 -5.08 3.55 3.38
CA ASP A 31 -4.09 2.81 2.61
C ASP A 31 -3.05 2.16 3.54
N ARG A 32 -2.10 1.48 2.95
CA ARG A 32 -1.02 0.84 3.68
C ARG A 32 0.33 1.39 3.24
N ARG A 33 1.27 1.41 4.17
CA ARG A 33 2.69 1.63 3.89
C ARG A 33 3.49 0.44 4.39
N ASN A 34 4.56 0.13 3.69
CA ASN A 34 5.54 -0.84 4.17
C ASN A 34 6.47 -0.12 5.15
N SER A 35 6.75 -0.76 6.27
CA SER A 35 7.66 -0.21 7.27
C SER A 35 9.11 -0.67 7.07
N ASN A 36 9.37 -1.63 6.19
CA ASN A 36 10.64 -2.35 6.01
C ASN A 36 11.16 -2.99 7.31
N ASN A 37 10.32 -3.05 8.34
CA ASN A 37 10.68 -3.64 9.63
C ASN A 37 10.32 -5.13 9.65
N GLY A 38 11.26 -5.96 10.05
CA GLY A 38 11.04 -7.39 10.21
C GLY A 38 10.90 -8.18 8.90
N GLU A 39 11.14 -7.55 7.76
CA GLU A 39 11.15 -8.22 6.45
C GLU A 39 12.37 -9.15 6.32
N GLY A 40 12.13 -10.34 5.78
CA GLY A 40 13.20 -11.22 5.34
C GLY A 40 13.71 -10.85 3.93
N PRO A 41 14.76 -11.52 3.46
CA PRO A 41 15.39 -11.21 2.18
C PRO A 41 14.48 -11.42 0.97
N ILE A 42 13.55 -12.39 1.02
CA ILE A 42 12.66 -12.71 -0.10
C ILE A 42 11.59 -11.64 -0.23
N LEU A 43 10.89 -11.30 0.86
CA LEU A 43 9.88 -10.25 0.86
C LEU A 43 10.50 -8.92 0.43
N ARG A 44 11.70 -8.60 0.91
CA ARG A 44 12.43 -7.40 0.50
C ARG A 44 12.71 -7.41 -1.00
N LYS A 45 13.21 -8.51 -1.54
CA LYS A 45 13.53 -8.64 -2.97
C LYS A 45 12.30 -8.44 -3.86
N VAL A 46 11.18 -9.06 -3.53
CA VAL A 46 9.95 -8.91 -4.34
C VAL A 46 9.31 -7.54 -4.17
N SER A 47 9.38 -6.94 -2.97
CA SER A 47 8.83 -5.60 -2.74
C SER A 47 9.66 -4.52 -3.43
N GLU A 48 10.99 -4.60 -3.39
CA GLU A 48 11.89 -3.69 -4.12
C GLU A 48 11.64 -3.74 -5.63
N ALA A 49 11.54 -4.93 -6.21
CA ALA A 49 11.21 -5.11 -7.63
C ALA A 49 9.83 -4.52 -7.97
N PHE A 50 8.85 -4.72 -7.11
CA PHE A 50 7.53 -4.12 -7.28
C PHE A 50 7.60 -2.59 -7.29
N TRP A 51 8.28 -1.98 -6.32
CA TRP A 51 8.42 -0.53 -6.25
C TRP A 51 9.23 0.04 -7.41
N ALA A 52 10.29 -0.64 -7.85
CA ALA A 52 11.04 -0.27 -9.04
C ALA A 52 10.15 -0.22 -10.29
N THR A 53 9.32 -1.24 -10.47
CA THR A 53 8.35 -1.31 -11.57
C THR A 53 7.33 -0.17 -11.51
N ARG A 54 6.80 0.17 -10.32
CA ARG A 54 5.82 1.25 -10.13
C ARG A 54 6.44 2.63 -10.30
N SER A 55 7.67 2.83 -9.84
CA SER A 55 8.40 4.09 -10.04
C SER A 55 8.62 4.40 -11.53
N LYS A 56 8.84 3.38 -12.37
CA LYS A 56 8.90 3.54 -13.83
C LYS A 56 7.57 4.01 -14.44
N GLN A 57 6.45 3.83 -13.74
CA GLN A 57 5.11 4.29 -14.10
C GLN A 57 4.74 5.61 -13.43
N ASN A 58 5.71 6.32 -12.85
CA ASN A 58 5.51 7.58 -12.12
C ASN A 58 4.56 7.46 -10.92
N VAL A 59 4.46 6.28 -10.32
CA VAL A 59 3.73 6.07 -9.05
C VAL A 59 4.68 6.34 -7.89
N ASP A 60 4.36 7.35 -7.09
CA ASP A 60 5.13 7.67 -5.89
C ASP A 60 4.47 7.03 -4.65
N PHE A 61 4.99 5.89 -4.24
CA PHE A 61 4.52 5.20 -3.04
C PHE A 61 4.80 5.95 -1.73
N LYS A 62 5.74 6.91 -1.73
CA LYS A 62 6.04 7.73 -0.57
C LYS A 62 4.98 8.81 -0.33
N LEU A 63 4.16 9.08 -1.33
CA LEU A 63 3.10 10.08 -1.23
C LEU A 63 2.14 9.78 -0.08
N ILE A 64 1.88 8.50 0.21
CA ILE A 64 1.00 8.10 1.31
C ILE A 64 1.51 8.57 2.68
N TYR A 65 2.82 8.82 2.84
CA TYR A 65 3.36 9.32 4.09
C TYR A 65 2.94 10.77 4.41
N ASN A 66 2.62 11.54 3.36
CA ASN A 66 2.30 12.95 3.43
C ASN A 66 0.96 13.28 2.75
N LEU A 67 0.08 12.29 2.60
CA LEU A 67 -1.21 12.49 1.94
C LEU A 67 -2.12 13.44 2.73
N ASP A 68 -1.98 13.46 4.06
CA ASP A 68 -2.64 14.41 4.94
C ASP A 68 -2.36 15.86 4.53
N SER A 69 -1.10 16.21 4.23
CA SER A 69 -0.75 17.55 3.75
C SER A 69 -1.44 17.91 2.42
N LYS A 70 -1.54 16.96 1.48
CA LYS A 70 -2.30 17.18 0.25
C LYS A 70 -3.80 17.33 0.50
N PHE A 71 -4.33 16.60 1.48
CA PHE A 71 -5.73 16.68 1.86
C PHE A 71 -6.04 18.02 2.53
N GLU A 72 -5.15 18.53 3.40
CA GLU A 72 -5.27 19.85 4.04
C GLU A 72 -5.26 21.03 3.06
N LEU A 73 -4.58 20.87 1.93
CA LEU A 73 -4.54 21.91 0.88
C LEU A 73 -5.84 22.01 0.06
N GLN A 74 -6.76 21.07 0.23
CA GLN A 74 -8.01 21.07 -0.52
C GLN A 74 -9.00 22.12 0.03
N PRO A 75 -9.77 22.79 -0.83
CA PRO A 75 -10.75 23.77 -0.38
C PRO A 75 -11.91 23.11 0.37
N ASN A 76 -12.53 23.85 1.27
CA ASN A 76 -13.72 23.43 2.01
C ASN A 76 -13.55 22.15 2.84
N ILE A 77 -12.34 21.88 3.31
CA ILE A 77 -12.01 20.77 4.20
C ILE A 77 -11.71 21.32 5.60
N GLY A 78 -12.29 20.67 6.60
CA GLY A 78 -11.96 20.91 7.99
C GLY A 78 -10.63 20.27 8.38
N LYS A 79 -10.36 20.22 9.67
CA LYS A 79 -9.15 19.58 10.20
C LYS A 79 -9.03 18.15 9.69
N VAL A 80 -7.86 17.82 9.13
CA VAL A 80 -7.52 16.45 8.75
C VAL A 80 -7.05 15.68 9.99
N HIS A 81 -7.61 14.52 10.15
CA HIS A 81 -7.24 13.57 11.19
C HIS A 81 -6.45 12.41 10.58
N ARG A 82 -5.50 11.90 11.33
CA ARG A 82 -4.66 10.76 10.93
C ARG A 82 -4.58 9.75 12.05
N ILE A 83 -4.66 8.47 11.70
CA ILE A 83 -4.38 7.35 12.59
C ILE A 83 -3.53 6.32 11.85
N GLU A 84 -2.59 5.73 12.57
CA GLU A 84 -1.75 4.64 12.07
C GLU A 84 -1.88 3.44 12.98
N LYS A 85 -1.87 2.26 12.36
CA LYS A 85 -1.91 0.99 13.07
C LYS A 85 -0.98 -0.01 12.41
N ASP A 86 -0.02 -0.48 13.17
CA ASP A 86 0.88 -1.54 12.75
C ASP A 86 0.21 -2.91 12.85
N LEU A 87 0.50 -3.76 11.88
CA LEU A 87 0.07 -5.13 11.80
C LEU A 87 1.24 -6.00 11.39
N ILE A 88 1.52 -7.02 12.19
CA ILE A 88 2.53 -8.04 11.86
C ILE A 88 1.92 -9.01 10.85
N MET A 89 2.59 -9.23 9.73
CA MET A 89 2.21 -10.20 8.71
C MET A 89 2.71 -11.61 9.08
N GLY A 90 1.99 -12.61 8.62
CA GLY A 90 2.34 -14.00 8.88
C GLY A 90 1.83 -14.53 10.22
N PRO A 91 2.27 -15.75 10.62
CA PRO A 91 1.77 -16.45 11.81
C PRO A 91 1.96 -15.66 13.10
N ASN A 92 3.05 -14.88 13.21
CA ASN A 92 3.36 -14.07 14.38
C ASN A 92 2.37 -12.92 14.61
N GLY A 93 1.58 -12.53 13.59
CA GLY A 93 0.51 -11.56 13.67
C GLY A 93 -0.88 -12.17 13.95
N GLY A 94 -0.94 -13.46 14.28
CA GLY A 94 -2.18 -14.17 14.56
C GLY A 94 -3.11 -14.24 13.33
N LYS A 95 -4.42 -14.30 13.55
CA LYS A 95 -5.39 -14.44 12.45
C LYS A 95 -5.31 -13.32 11.42
N ALA A 96 -5.17 -12.07 11.88
CA ALA A 96 -5.05 -10.92 10.97
C ALA A 96 -3.75 -10.98 10.16
N GLY A 97 -2.65 -11.38 10.79
CA GLY A 97 -1.36 -11.58 10.12
C GLY A 97 -1.40 -12.66 9.04
N LEU A 98 -2.09 -13.77 9.31
CA LEU A 98 -2.27 -14.85 8.33
C LEU A 98 -3.11 -14.37 7.11
N VAL A 99 -4.18 -13.63 7.33
CA VAL A 99 -4.97 -13.04 6.23
C VAL A 99 -4.12 -12.10 5.39
N MET A 100 -3.29 -11.28 6.01
CA MET A 100 -2.39 -10.38 5.28
C MET A 100 -1.29 -11.12 4.53
N GLN A 101 -0.78 -12.21 5.08
CA GLN A 101 0.12 -13.12 4.38
C GLN A 101 -0.53 -13.68 3.11
N ASP A 102 -1.75 -14.21 3.22
CA ASP A 102 -2.47 -14.80 2.08
C ASP A 102 -2.73 -13.76 0.98
N ILE A 103 -3.10 -12.54 1.36
CA ILE A 103 -3.26 -11.42 0.42
C ILE A 103 -1.92 -11.08 -0.26
N SER A 104 -0.83 -11.04 0.50
CA SER A 104 0.50 -10.75 -0.03
C SER A 104 0.97 -11.82 -1.02
N ILE A 105 0.81 -13.09 -0.67
CA ILE A 105 1.19 -14.22 -1.52
C ILE A 105 0.34 -14.20 -2.80
N SER A 106 -0.97 -14.07 -2.67
CA SER A 106 -1.88 -13.99 -3.84
C SER A 106 -1.52 -12.84 -4.76
N PHE A 107 -1.09 -11.71 -4.21
CA PHE A 107 -0.66 -10.56 -4.98
C PHE A 107 0.65 -10.85 -5.73
N TYR A 108 1.69 -11.33 -5.04
CA TYR A 108 2.99 -11.60 -5.65
C TYR A 108 3.00 -12.83 -6.56
N ALA A 109 2.15 -13.82 -6.31
CA ALA A 109 2.00 -15.00 -7.17
C ALA A 109 1.01 -14.80 -8.35
N SER A 110 0.39 -13.62 -8.47
CA SER A 110 -0.50 -13.33 -9.59
C SER A 110 0.25 -13.38 -10.93
N GLU A 111 -0.43 -13.78 -11.99
CA GLU A 111 0.16 -13.88 -13.34
C GLU A 111 0.85 -12.57 -13.78
N LEU A 112 0.25 -11.44 -13.47
CA LEU A 112 0.82 -10.12 -13.76
C LEU A 112 2.11 -9.87 -12.97
N ALA A 113 2.14 -10.22 -11.69
CA ALA A 113 3.31 -10.07 -10.85
C ALA A 113 4.43 -11.01 -11.32
N VAL A 114 4.11 -12.28 -11.60
CA VAL A 114 5.08 -13.26 -12.11
C VAL A 114 5.77 -12.72 -13.37
N LYS A 115 5.01 -12.28 -14.37
CA LYS A 115 5.54 -11.76 -15.63
C LYS A 115 6.38 -10.49 -15.46
N SER A 116 5.95 -9.58 -14.60
CA SER A 116 6.61 -8.27 -14.48
C SER A 116 7.80 -8.32 -13.53
N LEU A 117 7.66 -9.00 -12.38
CA LEU A 117 8.67 -8.97 -11.33
C LEU A 117 9.79 -9.98 -11.56
N SER A 118 9.52 -11.14 -12.21
CA SER A 118 10.59 -12.04 -12.63
C SER A 118 11.57 -11.34 -13.57
N LYS A 119 11.05 -10.58 -14.53
CA LYS A 119 11.82 -9.77 -15.45
C LYS A 119 12.62 -8.67 -14.73
N GLU A 120 12.02 -7.99 -13.77
CA GLU A 120 12.67 -6.94 -13.00
C GLU A 120 13.81 -7.49 -12.13
N ILE A 121 13.61 -8.67 -11.56
CA ILE A 121 14.60 -9.37 -10.72
C ILE A 121 15.68 -10.04 -11.56
N GLY A 122 15.38 -10.38 -12.84
CA GLY A 122 16.32 -11.06 -13.74
C GLY A 122 16.35 -12.59 -13.54
N ILE A 123 15.23 -13.21 -13.16
CA ILE A 123 15.07 -14.67 -13.00
C ILE A 123 13.94 -15.18 -13.90
N SER A 124 13.86 -16.51 -14.08
CA SER A 124 12.75 -17.12 -14.83
C SER A 124 11.41 -16.96 -14.11
N GLU A 125 10.30 -17.01 -14.85
CA GLU A 125 8.95 -16.99 -14.27
C GLU A 125 8.72 -18.16 -13.31
N GLU A 126 9.29 -19.34 -13.61
CA GLU A 126 9.18 -20.52 -12.77
C GLU A 126 9.93 -20.34 -11.43
N GLU A 127 11.17 -19.83 -11.48
CA GLU A 127 11.93 -19.50 -10.26
C GLU A 127 11.21 -18.47 -9.41
N TYR A 128 10.69 -17.41 -10.06
CA TYR A 128 9.93 -16.38 -9.36
C TYR A 128 8.68 -16.97 -8.70
N LYS A 129 7.93 -17.78 -9.41
CA LYS A 129 6.71 -18.40 -8.90
C LYS A 129 7.01 -19.31 -7.69
N ASN A 130 8.05 -20.13 -7.77
CA ASN A 130 8.49 -20.94 -6.63
C ASN A 130 8.87 -20.07 -5.42
N MET A 131 9.61 -18.98 -5.66
CA MET A 131 9.98 -18.03 -4.62
C MET A 131 8.75 -17.37 -3.96
N ALA A 132 7.75 -16.92 -4.76
CA ALA A 132 6.55 -16.25 -4.24
C ALA A 132 5.56 -17.21 -3.56
N GLU A 133 5.41 -18.44 -4.06
CA GLU A 133 4.41 -19.42 -3.56
C GLU A 133 4.94 -20.32 -2.45
N LYS A 134 6.26 -20.52 -2.35
CA LYS A 134 6.84 -21.45 -1.37
C LYS A 134 7.81 -20.75 -0.42
N ASP A 135 8.86 -20.15 -0.96
CA ASP A 135 9.94 -19.63 -0.13
C ASP A 135 9.47 -18.42 0.70
N LEU A 136 8.61 -17.58 0.16
CA LEU A 136 8.02 -16.47 0.89
C LEU A 136 7.12 -16.93 2.05
N ILE A 137 6.39 -18.05 1.88
CA ILE A 137 5.60 -18.64 2.98
C ILE A 137 6.51 -19.11 4.12
N GLU A 138 7.61 -19.78 3.79
CA GLU A 138 8.56 -20.23 4.81
C GLU A 138 9.24 -19.04 5.50
N GLU A 139 9.56 -17.99 4.76
CA GLU A 139 10.11 -16.77 5.34
C GLU A 139 9.15 -16.11 6.33
N TYR A 140 7.84 -16.05 6.03
CA TYR A 140 6.84 -15.51 6.95
C TYR A 140 6.74 -16.28 8.28
N LYS A 141 7.09 -17.55 8.30
CA LYS A 141 7.13 -18.34 9.57
C LYS A 141 8.30 -17.94 10.47
N GLN A 142 9.36 -17.40 9.87
CA GLN A 142 10.62 -17.10 10.56
C GLN A 142 10.81 -15.60 10.81
N THR A 143 9.97 -14.76 10.22
CA THR A 143 10.08 -13.30 10.27
C THR A 143 8.81 -12.68 10.86
N SER A 144 8.84 -11.38 11.05
CA SER A 144 7.69 -10.63 11.57
C SER A 144 7.57 -9.29 10.81
N PRO A 145 7.37 -9.34 9.48
CA PRO A 145 7.28 -8.12 8.70
C PRO A 145 6.06 -7.30 9.12
N VAL A 146 6.28 -6.00 9.25
CA VAL A 146 5.26 -5.06 9.70
C VAL A 146 4.76 -4.24 8.52
N ILE A 147 3.45 -4.16 8.38
CA ILE A 147 2.78 -3.16 7.55
C ILE A 147 2.04 -2.18 8.43
N THR A 148 2.08 -0.91 8.07
CA THR A 148 1.33 0.13 8.76
C THR A 148 0.09 0.49 7.93
N HIS A 149 -1.09 0.31 8.49
CA HIS A 149 -2.31 0.90 7.97
C HIS A 149 -2.36 2.36 8.39
N VAL A 150 -2.52 3.24 7.40
CA VAL A 150 -2.72 4.66 7.63
C VAL A 150 -4.11 5.05 7.15
N ARG A 151 -4.80 5.86 7.94
CA ARG A 151 -6.14 6.35 7.66
C ARG A 151 -6.18 7.84 7.91
N PHE A 152 -6.66 8.57 6.92
CA PHE A 152 -6.87 10.01 6.95
C PHE A 152 -8.36 10.27 6.80
N TRP A 153 -8.91 11.22 7.57
CA TRP A 153 -10.29 11.66 7.37
C TRP A 153 -10.46 13.11 7.73
N ALA A 154 -11.40 13.76 7.06
CA ALA A 154 -11.80 15.12 7.34
C ALA A 154 -13.28 15.31 7.04
N GLN A 155 -13.88 16.32 7.64
CA GLN A 155 -15.26 16.73 7.35
C GLN A 155 -15.25 17.83 6.29
N LYS A 156 -16.11 17.70 5.27
CA LYS A 156 -16.37 18.79 4.33
C LYS A 156 -17.12 19.90 5.04
N GLN A 157 -16.57 21.10 5.01
CA GLN A 157 -17.19 22.28 5.62
C GLN A 157 -18.48 22.68 4.89
N LEU A 158 -19.37 23.31 5.61
CA LEU A 158 -20.55 23.96 5.02
C LEU A 158 -20.04 25.12 4.16
N SER A 159 -20.52 25.22 2.94
CA SER A 159 -20.30 26.42 2.12
C SER A 159 -20.88 27.61 2.87
N GLN A 160 -20.04 28.60 3.14
CA GLN A 160 -20.52 29.89 3.65
C GLN A 160 -21.33 30.60 2.60
#